data_63ad43ba7226f0a23a5c5973429217a6
#
_entry.id   63ad43ba7226f0a23a5c5973429217a6
#
_cell.length_a   1.000
_cell.length_b   1.000
_cell.length_c   1.000
_cell.angle_alpha   90.00
_cell.angle_beta   90.00
_cell.angle_gamma   90.00
#
_symmetry.space_group_name_H-M   'P 1'
#
loop_
_entity.id
_entity.type
_entity.pdbx_description
1 polymer ?
#
loop_
_entity_poly.entity_id
_entity_poly.type
_entity_poly.pdbx_seq_one_letter_code
_entity_poly.pdbx_strand_id
1 'polypeptide(L)'
;MTKSIDLATNIGCRVQCKFCPQDVSMSNYATKYDLEPITFGNSSQMSFSTFVKILKTIPKNVLIRFSAFSEPFLNPECGKMMKYASDNGYDLELFSTLVGMTSDDVNILKKINLKYFVIHLADNEKYAKIAPKQHNEILKQIISSSIKNINFMSMGTISDETKKIIGVDVKPSVMVDWAGHIEFGEKTKRISGPIMCSMNQTTFKNDDIPPIILPNGDALLCCKDWSMDYVLGNLIDGSYEDLFQSKAYKEVVRKMGSENEDIMCRNCEFAVSVNEKNKLIEQYAELKIDPNGEITTKLNMIYEKHLGRKIDPEGLIFFYKQIENMLMTYSDVEKHIQTSSEYMTQPKTYDY
;
A
#
# COMPACT_ATOMS: atom_id res chain seq x y z
N MET A 1 -10.67 8.90 -7.57
CA MET A 1 -10.11 7.60 -7.17
C MET A 1 -11.22 6.68 -6.72
N THR A 2 -11.04 5.40 -6.94
CA THR A 2 -11.95 4.38 -6.45
C THR A 2 -11.75 4.22 -4.95
N LYS A 3 -12.81 4.28 -4.16
CA LYS A 3 -12.77 3.92 -2.73
C LYS A 3 -12.27 2.48 -2.62
N SER A 4 -11.51 2.17 -1.58
CA SER A 4 -11.00 0.81 -1.37
C SER A 4 -11.02 0.41 0.11
N ILE A 5 -10.98 -0.89 0.35
CA ILE A 5 -10.69 -1.50 1.64
C ILE A 5 -9.52 -2.46 1.49
N ASP A 6 -8.78 -2.64 2.57
CA ASP A 6 -7.82 -3.72 2.72
C ASP A 6 -8.45 -4.84 3.55
N LEU A 7 -8.35 -6.07 3.10
CA LEU A 7 -8.92 -7.23 3.77
C LEU A 7 -7.82 -8.11 4.35
N ALA A 8 -7.72 -8.16 5.67
CA ALA A 8 -6.87 -9.10 6.38
C ALA A 8 -7.62 -10.44 6.52
N THR A 9 -7.30 -11.42 5.70
CA THR A 9 -7.95 -12.74 5.75
C THR A 9 -7.57 -13.53 7.00
N ASN A 10 -6.47 -13.15 7.64
CA ASN A 10 -5.96 -13.75 8.89
C ASN A 10 -5.08 -12.77 9.66
N ILE A 11 -4.91 -13.01 10.94
CA ILE A 11 -3.88 -12.42 11.81
C ILE A 11 -2.93 -13.54 12.24
N GLY A 12 -1.63 -13.27 12.16
CA GLY A 12 -0.56 -14.26 12.32
C GLY A 12 -0.02 -14.72 10.97
N CYS A 13 1.28 -14.48 10.73
CA CYS A 13 1.92 -14.75 9.45
C CYS A 13 3.29 -15.40 9.64
N ARG A 14 3.46 -16.61 9.12
CA ARG A 14 4.72 -17.36 9.22
C ARG A 14 5.85 -16.83 8.33
N VAL A 15 5.59 -15.81 7.49
CA VAL A 15 6.63 -15.20 6.65
C VAL A 15 7.64 -14.42 7.47
N GLN A 16 7.24 -13.88 8.63
CA GLN A 16 8.13 -13.22 9.60
C GLN A 16 9.06 -12.20 8.95
N CYS A 17 8.50 -11.26 8.18
CA CYS A 17 9.27 -10.20 7.55
C CYS A 17 9.88 -9.28 8.61
N LYS A 18 11.18 -8.97 8.50
CA LYS A 18 11.88 -8.06 9.43
C LYS A 18 11.35 -6.63 9.40
N PHE A 19 10.71 -6.25 8.32
CA PHE A 19 10.12 -4.93 8.07
C PHE A 19 8.61 -4.88 8.35
N CYS A 20 8.06 -5.87 9.07
CA CYS A 20 6.63 -5.96 9.34
C CYS A 20 6.37 -6.06 10.85
N PRO A 21 5.57 -5.15 11.44
CA PRO A 21 5.30 -5.14 12.89
C PRO A 21 4.28 -6.20 13.33
N GLN A 22 4.47 -7.45 12.91
CA GLN A 22 3.54 -8.55 13.16
C GLN A 22 3.35 -8.89 14.63
N ASP A 23 4.43 -8.82 15.42
CA ASP A 23 4.38 -9.10 16.85
C ASP A 23 3.40 -8.13 17.54
N VAL A 24 3.39 -6.87 17.12
CA VAL A 24 2.47 -5.84 17.61
C VAL A 24 1.02 -6.24 17.31
N SER A 25 0.72 -6.58 16.04
CA SER A 25 -0.66 -6.92 15.65
C SER A 25 -1.15 -8.24 16.27
N MET A 26 -0.31 -9.25 16.34
CA MET A 26 -0.67 -10.56 16.95
C MET A 26 -1.00 -10.41 18.43
N SER A 27 -0.13 -9.69 19.19
CA SER A 27 -0.32 -9.45 20.61
C SER A 27 -1.59 -8.62 20.87
N ASN A 28 -1.76 -7.52 20.15
CA ASN A 28 -2.90 -6.63 20.35
C ASN A 28 -4.23 -7.28 19.95
N TYR A 29 -4.24 -8.04 18.86
CA TYR A 29 -5.45 -8.76 18.44
C TYR A 29 -5.85 -9.83 19.47
N ALA A 30 -4.91 -10.66 19.92
CA ALA A 30 -5.20 -11.67 20.94
C ALA A 30 -5.71 -11.03 22.24
N THR A 31 -5.04 -10.00 22.74
CA THR A 31 -5.45 -9.28 23.96
C THR A 31 -6.81 -8.61 23.81
N LYS A 32 -7.05 -7.91 22.68
CA LYS A 32 -8.28 -7.14 22.46
C LYS A 32 -9.53 -8.02 22.39
N TYR A 33 -9.40 -9.24 21.85
CA TYR A 33 -10.53 -10.14 21.64
C TYR A 33 -10.53 -11.35 22.57
N ASP A 34 -9.72 -11.31 23.65
CA ASP A 34 -9.61 -12.38 24.66
C ASP A 34 -9.38 -13.75 24.03
N LEU A 35 -8.40 -13.82 23.12
CA LEU A 35 -8.03 -15.04 22.42
C LEU A 35 -6.75 -15.65 23.02
N GLU A 36 -6.56 -16.95 22.79
CA GLU A 36 -5.26 -17.57 23.01
C GLU A 36 -4.15 -16.84 22.22
N PRO A 37 -2.92 -16.81 22.74
CA PRO A 37 -1.82 -16.12 22.08
C PRO A 37 -1.65 -16.54 20.62
N ILE A 38 -1.68 -15.57 19.72
CA ILE A 38 -1.40 -15.78 18.30
C ILE A 38 0.11 -15.79 18.11
N THR A 39 0.60 -16.78 17.39
CA THR A 39 2.01 -16.98 17.08
C THR A 39 2.22 -17.13 15.58
N PHE A 40 3.48 -17.25 15.17
CA PHE A 40 3.79 -17.53 13.75
C PHE A 40 3.35 -18.94 13.29
N GLY A 41 2.97 -19.83 14.23
CA GLY A 41 2.50 -21.19 13.95
C GLY A 41 0.99 -21.36 13.95
N ASN A 42 0.25 -20.42 14.54
CA ASN A 42 -1.21 -20.39 14.52
C ASN A 42 -1.70 -19.00 14.07
N SER A 43 -2.91 -18.92 13.58
CA SER A 43 -3.50 -17.67 13.11
C SER A 43 -4.99 -17.62 13.41
N SER A 44 -5.50 -16.41 13.70
CA SER A 44 -6.93 -16.16 13.66
C SER A 44 -7.34 -15.96 12.21
N GLN A 45 -8.30 -16.71 11.68
CA GLN A 45 -8.68 -16.70 10.28
C GLN A 45 -10.12 -16.23 10.08
N MET A 46 -10.34 -15.42 9.04
CA MET A 46 -11.68 -15.11 8.57
C MET A 46 -12.32 -16.36 7.95
N SER A 47 -13.51 -16.74 8.41
CA SER A 47 -14.26 -17.80 7.74
C SER A 47 -14.89 -17.27 6.44
N PHE A 48 -15.14 -18.15 5.47
CA PHE A 48 -15.86 -17.79 4.26
C PHE A 48 -17.24 -17.21 4.55
N SER A 49 -17.94 -17.73 5.57
CA SER A 49 -19.25 -17.23 5.98
C SER A 49 -19.19 -15.79 6.54
N THR A 50 -18.16 -15.49 7.33
CA THR A 50 -17.89 -14.11 7.82
C THR A 50 -17.59 -13.17 6.65
N PHE A 51 -16.72 -13.60 5.75
CA PHE A 51 -16.40 -12.83 4.54
C PHE A 51 -17.65 -12.49 3.71
N VAL A 52 -18.54 -13.46 3.49
CA VAL A 52 -19.79 -13.24 2.74
C VAL A 52 -20.71 -12.24 3.45
N LYS A 53 -20.77 -12.24 4.79
CA LYS A 53 -21.53 -11.23 5.54
C LYS A 53 -20.95 -9.84 5.34
N ILE A 54 -19.64 -9.69 5.54
CA ILE A 54 -18.91 -8.43 5.37
C ILE A 54 -19.09 -7.91 3.93
N LEU A 55 -18.91 -8.77 2.93
CA LEU A 55 -19.00 -8.36 1.53
C LEU A 55 -20.35 -7.73 1.16
N LYS A 56 -21.45 -8.17 1.80
CA LYS A 56 -22.81 -7.64 1.56
C LYS A 56 -23.00 -6.21 2.06
N THR A 57 -22.19 -5.74 2.98
CA THR A 57 -22.26 -4.38 3.55
C THR A 57 -21.37 -3.39 2.81
N ILE A 58 -20.58 -3.85 1.85
CA ILE A 58 -19.63 -3.03 1.08
C ILE A 58 -20.27 -2.68 -0.28
N PRO A 59 -20.29 -1.39 -0.67
CA PRO A 59 -20.78 -0.97 -2.00
C PRO A 59 -19.96 -1.56 -3.14
N LYS A 60 -20.58 -1.84 -4.28
CA LYS A 60 -19.92 -2.46 -5.45
C LYS A 60 -18.81 -1.61 -6.10
N ASN A 61 -18.84 -0.31 -5.89
CA ASN A 61 -17.83 0.62 -6.37
C ASN A 61 -16.64 0.77 -5.42
N VAL A 62 -16.58 0.00 -4.32
CA VAL A 62 -15.44 -0.09 -3.42
C VAL A 62 -14.55 -1.26 -3.86
N LEU A 63 -13.31 -0.96 -4.16
CA LEU A 63 -12.29 -1.94 -4.52
C LEU A 63 -11.86 -2.73 -3.28
N ILE A 64 -11.74 -4.04 -3.42
CA ILE A 64 -11.30 -4.93 -2.33
C ILE A 64 -9.88 -5.38 -2.59
N ARG A 65 -8.98 -4.98 -1.69
CA ARG A 65 -7.58 -5.38 -1.73
C ARG A 65 -7.34 -6.50 -0.72
N PHE A 66 -6.98 -7.68 -1.22
CA PHE A 66 -6.52 -8.80 -0.39
C PHE A 66 -5.07 -8.55 -0.02
N SER A 67 -4.86 -8.04 1.18
CA SER A 67 -3.57 -7.59 1.69
C SER A 67 -3.63 -7.39 3.20
N ALA A 68 -2.89 -6.41 3.71
CA ALA A 68 -2.80 -5.99 5.11
C ALA A 68 -2.05 -7.00 5.99
N PHE A 69 -2.05 -6.83 7.24
CA PHE A 69 -1.32 -7.42 8.37
C PHE A 69 -0.78 -8.86 8.24
N SER A 70 -1.10 -9.58 7.16
CA SER A 70 -0.70 -10.97 6.98
C SER A 70 -0.64 -11.36 5.49
N GLU A 71 -0.05 -12.51 5.22
CA GLU A 71 -0.12 -13.14 3.90
C GLU A 71 -1.51 -13.72 3.64
N PRO A 72 -2.24 -13.27 2.62
CA PRO A 72 -3.64 -13.69 2.41
C PRO A 72 -3.84 -15.19 2.25
N PHE A 73 -2.93 -15.87 1.54
CA PHE A 73 -3.04 -17.31 1.26
C PHE A 73 -2.62 -18.22 2.42
N LEU A 74 -2.28 -17.66 3.57
CA LEU A 74 -2.24 -18.44 4.81
C LEU A 74 -3.66 -18.81 5.31
N ASN A 75 -4.68 -18.12 4.81
CA ASN A 75 -6.06 -18.54 4.91
C ASN A 75 -6.40 -19.46 3.72
N PRO A 76 -6.69 -20.76 3.94
CA PRO A 76 -6.96 -21.70 2.85
C PRO A 76 -8.25 -21.37 2.07
N GLU A 77 -9.13 -20.54 2.61
CA GLU A 77 -10.34 -20.08 1.91
C GLU A 77 -10.12 -18.80 1.08
N CYS A 78 -8.89 -18.24 1.06
CA CYS A 78 -8.61 -16.96 0.38
C CYS A 78 -9.00 -16.99 -1.11
N GLY A 79 -8.54 -18.00 -1.86
CA GLY A 79 -8.88 -18.13 -3.29
C GLY A 79 -10.40 -18.20 -3.52
N LYS A 80 -11.13 -18.91 -2.66
CA LYS A 80 -12.58 -19.00 -2.71
C LYS A 80 -13.24 -17.65 -2.41
N MET A 81 -12.73 -16.89 -1.44
CA MET A 81 -13.21 -15.53 -1.12
C MET A 81 -13.03 -14.59 -2.30
N MET A 82 -11.83 -14.59 -2.91
CA MET A 82 -11.52 -13.79 -4.10
C MET A 82 -12.46 -14.12 -5.27
N LYS A 83 -12.66 -15.41 -5.54
CA LYS A 83 -13.56 -15.87 -6.61
C LYS A 83 -14.99 -15.39 -6.35
N TYR A 84 -15.48 -15.52 -5.12
CA TYR A 84 -16.81 -15.08 -4.74
C TYR A 84 -16.98 -13.56 -4.90
N ALA A 85 -16.00 -12.77 -4.46
CA ALA A 85 -16.05 -11.32 -4.63
C ALA A 85 -16.08 -10.92 -6.12
N SER A 86 -15.22 -11.53 -6.94
CA SER A 86 -15.17 -11.31 -8.39
C SER A 86 -16.50 -11.67 -9.06
N ASP A 87 -17.09 -12.84 -8.72
CA ASP A 87 -18.37 -13.28 -9.27
C ASP A 87 -19.54 -12.36 -8.86
N ASN A 88 -19.40 -11.66 -7.74
CA ASN A 88 -20.36 -10.66 -7.26
C ASN A 88 -20.06 -9.25 -7.78
N GLY A 89 -19.13 -9.07 -8.72
CA GLY A 89 -18.89 -7.82 -9.44
C GLY A 89 -18.04 -6.80 -8.69
N TYR A 90 -17.21 -7.23 -7.75
CA TYR A 90 -16.22 -6.35 -7.11
C TYR A 90 -14.91 -6.31 -7.92
N ASP A 91 -14.31 -5.13 -8.00
CA ASP A 91 -12.93 -4.98 -8.44
C ASP A 91 -11.97 -5.44 -7.34
N LEU A 92 -10.95 -6.21 -7.73
CA LEU A 92 -10.03 -6.84 -6.78
C LEU A 92 -8.58 -6.47 -7.06
N GLU A 93 -7.83 -6.28 -5.97
CA GLU A 93 -6.36 -6.24 -5.95
C GLU A 93 -5.82 -7.32 -5.01
N LEU A 94 -4.59 -7.76 -5.28
CA LEU A 94 -3.90 -8.77 -4.49
C LEU A 94 -2.46 -8.36 -4.22
N PHE A 95 -2.04 -8.46 -2.95
CA PHE A 95 -0.65 -8.36 -2.52
C PHE A 95 -0.28 -9.65 -1.80
N SER A 96 0.71 -10.38 -2.30
CA SER A 96 1.04 -11.70 -1.77
C SER A 96 2.52 -12.01 -1.87
N THR A 97 3.03 -12.72 -0.87
CA THR A 97 4.35 -13.36 -0.89
C THR A 97 4.28 -14.77 -1.50
N LEU A 98 3.14 -15.20 -1.99
CA LEU A 98 2.81 -16.54 -2.48
C LEU A 98 2.95 -17.66 -1.43
N VAL A 99 3.28 -17.34 -0.18
CA VAL A 99 3.41 -18.32 0.89
C VAL A 99 2.03 -18.84 1.29
N GLY A 100 1.81 -20.12 1.17
CA GLY A 100 0.50 -20.76 1.40
C GLY A 100 -0.34 -20.92 0.12
N MET A 101 -0.05 -20.19 -0.95
CA MET A 101 -0.73 -20.35 -2.23
C MET A 101 -0.47 -21.73 -2.83
N THR A 102 -1.51 -22.32 -3.37
CA THR A 102 -1.51 -23.64 -4.03
C THR A 102 -1.70 -23.51 -5.53
N SER A 103 -1.48 -24.60 -6.27
CA SER A 103 -1.80 -24.65 -7.73
C SER A 103 -3.30 -24.48 -7.99
N ASP A 104 -4.17 -24.89 -7.05
CA ASP A 104 -5.61 -24.66 -7.15
C ASP A 104 -5.96 -23.19 -7.02
N ASP A 105 -5.28 -22.45 -6.13
CA ASP A 105 -5.44 -21.00 -6.03
C ASP A 105 -5.01 -20.30 -7.33
N VAL A 106 -3.89 -20.73 -7.95
CA VAL A 106 -3.49 -20.21 -9.26
C VAL A 106 -4.57 -20.47 -10.32
N ASN A 107 -5.19 -21.67 -10.32
CA ASN A 107 -6.30 -21.99 -11.23
C ASN A 107 -7.56 -21.15 -10.97
N ILE A 108 -7.81 -20.75 -9.73
CA ILE A 108 -8.87 -19.81 -9.38
C ILE A 108 -8.52 -18.41 -9.91
N LEU A 109 -7.30 -17.91 -9.65
CA LEU A 109 -6.86 -16.59 -10.07
C LEU A 109 -6.88 -16.39 -11.59
N LYS A 110 -6.64 -17.43 -12.40
CA LYS A 110 -6.81 -17.38 -13.86
C LYS A 110 -8.22 -16.98 -14.32
N LYS A 111 -9.23 -17.14 -13.46
CA LYS A 111 -10.65 -16.85 -13.73
C LYS A 111 -11.09 -15.50 -13.15
N ILE A 112 -10.17 -14.75 -12.54
CA ILE A 112 -10.41 -13.46 -11.89
C ILE A 112 -9.67 -12.38 -12.69
N ASN A 113 -10.35 -11.27 -12.98
CA ASN A 113 -9.70 -10.10 -13.56
C ASN A 113 -9.23 -9.17 -12.44
N LEU A 114 -7.99 -9.36 -11.99
CA LEU A 114 -7.37 -8.50 -10.99
C LEU A 114 -7.05 -7.14 -11.61
N LYS A 115 -7.36 -6.05 -10.91
CA LYS A 115 -6.93 -4.70 -11.28
C LYS A 115 -5.43 -4.52 -11.07
N TYR A 116 -4.90 -5.17 -10.03
CA TYR A 116 -3.49 -5.11 -9.65
C TYR A 116 -3.11 -6.36 -8.87
N PHE A 117 -1.98 -6.97 -9.20
CA PHE A 117 -1.42 -8.09 -8.47
C PHE A 117 0.05 -7.82 -8.17
N VAL A 118 0.38 -7.55 -6.92
CA VAL A 118 1.76 -7.38 -6.47
C VAL A 118 2.26 -8.68 -5.86
N ILE A 119 3.33 -9.19 -6.43
CA ILE A 119 4.06 -10.35 -5.89
C ILE A 119 5.29 -9.84 -5.14
N HIS A 120 5.34 -10.12 -3.84
CA HIS A 120 6.51 -9.86 -3.03
C HIS A 120 7.48 -11.03 -3.16
N LEU A 121 8.62 -10.76 -3.79
CA LEU A 121 9.62 -11.76 -4.12
C LEU A 121 10.49 -12.12 -2.91
N ALA A 122 10.98 -13.37 -2.91
CA ALA A 122 12.03 -13.78 -1.98
C ALA A 122 13.33 -13.03 -2.28
N ASP A 123 13.98 -12.51 -1.23
CA ASP A 123 15.24 -11.76 -1.31
C ASP A 123 16.42 -12.54 -0.75
N ASN A 124 17.63 -12.21 -1.25
CA ASN A 124 18.89 -12.84 -0.86
C ASN A 124 19.28 -12.54 0.60
N GLU A 125 18.88 -11.36 1.09
CA GLU A 125 19.15 -10.88 2.45
C GLU A 125 18.20 -11.53 3.48
N LYS A 126 17.21 -12.27 3.02
CA LYS A 126 16.20 -12.95 3.86
C LYS A 126 15.48 -11.99 4.82
N TYR A 127 15.12 -10.82 4.29
CA TYR A 127 14.27 -9.88 5.03
C TYR A 127 12.85 -10.44 5.24
N ALA A 128 12.38 -11.29 4.33
CA ALA A 128 11.19 -12.14 4.49
C ALA A 128 11.58 -13.62 4.50
N LYS A 129 10.99 -14.41 5.42
CA LYS A 129 11.24 -15.86 5.49
C LYS A 129 10.40 -16.60 4.44
N ILE A 130 10.74 -16.40 3.18
CA ILE A 130 10.12 -17.08 2.04
C ILE A 130 11.06 -18.21 1.60
N ALA A 131 10.53 -19.43 1.48
CA ALA A 131 11.29 -20.57 0.96
C ALA A 131 11.44 -20.45 -0.58
N PRO A 132 12.64 -20.15 -1.12
CA PRO A 132 12.78 -19.77 -2.53
C PRO A 132 12.29 -20.84 -3.50
N LYS A 133 12.53 -22.11 -3.22
CA LYS A 133 12.12 -23.22 -4.09
C LYS A 133 10.59 -23.26 -4.27
N GLN A 134 9.84 -23.31 -3.17
CA GLN A 134 8.38 -23.35 -3.21
C GLN A 134 7.79 -22.08 -3.82
N HIS A 135 8.36 -20.92 -3.48
CA HIS A 135 7.98 -19.64 -4.05
C HIS A 135 8.16 -19.63 -5.58
N ASN A 136 9.32 -20.05 -6.08
CA ASN A 136 9.62 -20.08 -7.51
C ASN A 136 8.74 -21.08 -8.28
N GLU A 137 8.32 -22.19 -7.65
CA GLU A 137 7.39 -23.15 -8.27
C GLU A 137 6.01 -22.50 -8.53
N ILE A 138 5.46 -21.78 -7.55
CA ILE A 138 4.18 -21.06 -7.74
C ILE A 138 4.37 -19.86 -8.67
N LEU A 139 5.47 -19.12 -8.54
CA LEU A 139 5.78 -17.99 -9.42
C LEU A 139 5.84 -18.40 -10.89
N LYS A 140 6.51 -19.53 -11.22
CA LYS A 140 6.54 -20.08 -12.58
C LYS A 140 5.13 -20.39 -13.11
N GLN A 141 4.25 -20.95 -12.29
CA GLN A 141 2.86 -21.23 -12.68
C GLN A 141 2.09 -19.92 -12.97
N ILE A 142 2.29 -18.88 -12.16
CA ILE A 142 1.64 -17.58 -12.36
C ILE A 142 2.14 -16.93 -13.66
N ILE A 143 3.46 -16.84 -13.85
CA ILE A 143 4.07 -16.20 -15.03
C ILE A 143 3.71 -16.91 -16.34
N SER A 144 3.62 -18.25 -16.32
CA SER A 144 3.19 -19.03 -17.48
C SER A 144 1.68 -19.05 -17.73
N SER A 145 0.91 -18.37 -16.88
CA SER A 145 -0.55 -18.37 -16.94
C SER A 145 -1.12 -17.17 -17.72
N SER A 146 -2.46 -17.07 -17.76
CA SER A 146 -3.19 -15.94 -18.34
C SER A 146 -3.44 -14.81 -17.33
N ILE A 147 -2.93 -14.88 -16.11
CA ILE A 147 -3.09 -13.84 -15.08
C ILE A 147 -2.39 -12.56 -15.56
N LYS A 148 -3.08 -11.42 -15.45
CA LYS A 148 -2.60 -10.12 -15.93
C LYS A 148 -2.38 -9.15 -14.77
N ASN A 149 -1.82 -7.97 -15.09
CA ASN A 149 -1.60 -6.85 -14.16
C ASN A 149 -0.68 -7.23 -12.99
N ILE A 150 0.31 -8.11 -13.27
CA ILE A 150 1.30 -8.57 -12.30
C ILE A 150 2.40 -7.52 -12.18
N ASN A 151 2.74 -7.20 -10.94
CA ASN A 151 3.85 -6.34 -10.57
C ASN A 151 4.70 -7.04 -9.53
N PHE A 152 5.97 -6.68 -9.44
CA PHE A 152 6.91 -7.30 -8.52
C PHE A 152 7.45 -6.27 -7.54
N MET A 153 7.63 -6.68 -6.29
CA MET A 153 8.36 -5.93 -5.29
C MET A 153 9.31 -6.84 -4.52
N SER A 154 10.38 -6.28 -4.01
CA SER A 154 11.32 -6.96 -3.11
C SER A 154 11.89 -5.95 -2.13
N MET A 155 12.19 -6.36 -0.90
CA MET A 155 12.87 -5.50 0.08
C MET A 155 14.38 -5.64 0.02
N GLY A 156 14.90 -6.69 -0.62
CA GLY A 156 16.31 -6.92 -0.88
C GLY A 156 16.57 -7.27 -2.32
N THR A 157 17.79 -7.71 -2.62
CA THR A 157 18.18 -8.19 -3.95
C THR A 157 17.53 -9.53 -4.26
N ILE A 158 17.12 -9.76 -5.49
CA ILE A 158 16.54 -11.04 -5.91
C ILE A 158 17.57 -11.95 -6.58
N SER A 159 17.34 -13.27 -6.49
CA SER A 159 18.24 -14.26 -7.06
C SER A 159 18.21 -14.26 -8.61
N ASP A 160 19.29 -14.72 -9.25
CA ASP A 160 19.34 -14.86 -10.71
C ASP A 160 18.31 -15.86 -11.23
N GLU A 161 17.94 -16.88 -10.44
CA GLU A 161 16.86 -17.78 -10.79
C GLU A 161 15.52 -17.03 -10.85
N THR A 162 15.23 -16.20 -9.83
CA THR A 162 14.02 -15.39 -9.79
C THR A 162 13.97 -14.41 -10.98
N LYS A 163 15.09 -13.71 -11.27
CA LYS A 163 15.21 -12.82 -12.43
C LYS A 163 14.89 -13.53 -13.74
N LYS A 164 15.41 -14.77 -13.92
CA LYS A 164 15.13 -15.59 -15.12
C LYS A 164 13.65 -15.98 -15.24
N ILE A 165 12.97 -16.22 -14.11
CA ILE A 165 11.54 -16.58 -14.11
C ILE A 165 10.67 -15.39 -14.53
N ILE A 166 10.94 -14.20 -13.98
CA ILE A 166 10.10 -13.02 -14.21
C ILE A 166 10.53 -12.17 -15.41
N GLY A 167 11.74 -12.38 -15.91
CA GLY A 167 12.29 -11.69 -17.10
C GLY A 167 12.74 -10.25 -16.86
N VAL A 168 12.73 -9.75 -15.62
CA VAL A 168 13.11 -8.38 -15.25
C VAL A 168 13.95 -8.37 -13.99
N ASP A 169 14.72 -7.29 -13.78
CA ASP A 169 15.37 -7.01 -12.49
C ASP A 169 14.45 -6.13 -11.63
N VAL A 170 14.37 -6.43 -10.34
CA VAL A 170 13.52 -5.70 -9.38
C VAL A 170 14.43 -5.04 -8.37
N LYS A 171 14.35 -3.71 -8.29
CA LYS A 171 15.08 -2.93 -7.30
C LYS A 171 14.47 -3.12 -5.91
N PRO A 172 15.31 -3.16 -4.85
CA PRO A 172 14.82 -3.13 -3.49
C PRO A 172 13.93 -1.92 -3.22
N SER A 173 12.81 -2.15 -2.58
CA SER A 173 11.91 -1.09 -2.11
C SER A 173 12.47 -0.42 -0.85
N VAL A 174 12.14 0.85 -0.65
CA VAL A 174 12.47 1.56 0.58
C VAL A 174 11.63 0.99 1.73
N MET A 175 12.32 0.68 2.83
CA MET A 175 11.68 0.21 4.06
C MET A 175 11.39 1.38 4.98
N VAL A 176 10.18 1.43 5.51
CA VAL A 176 9.69 2.48 6.41
C VAL A 176 9.43 1.92 7.81
N ASP A 177 9.35 2.78 8.81
CA ASP A 177 9.16 2.38 10.22
C ASP A 177 7.70 2.11 10.60
N TRP A 178 6.76 2.12 9.63
CA TRP A 178 5.34 1.85 9.85
C TRP A 178 4.72 2.74 10.93
N ALA A 179 4.87 4.05 10.79
CA ALA A 179 4.40 5.04 11.77
C ALA A 179 5.04 4.85 13.18
N GLY A 180 6.28 4.40 13.22
CA GLY A 180 7.05 4.18 14.44
C GLY A 180 6.85 2.81 15.12
N HIS A 181 6.12 1.88 14.50
CA HIS A 181 5.86 0.55 15.09
C HIS A 181 7.07 -0.38 15.08
N ILE A 182 8.09 -0.13 14.26
CA ILE A 182 9.32 -0.91 14.22
C ILE A 182 10.55 0.00 14.16
N GLU A 183 11.70 -0.54 14.59
CA GLU A 183 12.96 0.18 14.50
C GLU A 183 13.70 -0.01 13.17
N PHE A 184 13.18 -0.88 12.30
CA PHE A 184 13.76 -1.21 11.01
C PHE A 184 13.21 -0.29 9.92
N GLY A 185 14.10 0.26 9.09
CA GLY A 185 13.71 1.18 8.01
C GLY A 185 13.98 2.66 8.31
N GLU A 186 13.56 3.50 7.38
CA GLU A 186 13.68 4.96 7.54
C GLU A 186 12.74 5.48 8.62
N LYS A 187 13.27 6.31 9.50
CA LYS A 187 12.51 6.89 10.60
C LYS A 187 11.68 8.08 10.14
N THR A 188 10.39 8.00 10.37
CA THR A 188 9.46 9.09 10.08
C THR A 188 9.59 10.18 11.16
N LYS A 189 9.75 11.43 10.72
CA LYS A 189 9.76 12.58 11.64
C LYS A 189 8.34 12.95 12.04
N ARG A 190 8.13 13.16 13.34
CA ARG A 190 6.85 13.65 13.86
C ARG A 190 6.52 15.02 13.27
N ILE A 191 5.32 15.16 12.71
CA ILE A 191 4.81 16.41 12.16
C ILE A 191 4.00 17.15 13.24
N SER A 192 4.33 18.42 13.47
CA SER A 192 3.58 19.35 14.33
C SER A 192 2.58 20.16 13.50
N GLY A 193 1.57 20.72 14.18
CA GLY A 193 0.49 21.45 13.51
C GLY A 193 -0.57 20.54 12.89
N PRO A 194 -1.58 21.09 12.24
CA PRO A 194 -2.59 20.32 11.51
C PRO A 194 -1.97 19.46 10.41
N ILE A 195 -2.40 18.20 10.33
CA ILE A 195 -1.93 17.21 9.35
C ILE A 195 -3.08 16.65 8.53
N MET A 196 -2.75 16.08 7.39
CA MET A 196 -3.64 15.29 6.55
C MET A 196 -2.93 14.02 6.08
N CYS A 197 -3.70 13.02 5.65
CA CYS A 197 -3.18 11.78 5.09
C CYS A 197 -3.02 11.91 3.57
N SER A 198 -1.86 11.53 3.03
CA SER A 198 -1.58 11.52 1.60
C SER A 198 -1.82 10.16 0.92
N MET A 199 -2.28 9.13 1.64
CA MET A 199 -2.57 7.81 1.04
C MET A 199 -3.57 7.90 -0.11
N ASN A 200 -4.45 8.90 -0.08
CA ASN A 200 -5.26 9.26 -1.22
C ASN A 200 -4.74 10.56 -1.86
N GLN A 201 -3.85 10.44 -2.82
CA GLN A 201 -3.13 11.55 -3.43
C GLN A 201 -4.01 12.53 -4.24
N THR A 202 -5.26 12.17 -4.56
CA THR A 202 -6.08 12.99 -5.47
C THR A 202 -6.96 14.01 -4.79
N THR A 203 -7.47 13.76 -3.58
CA THR A 203 -8.44 14.65 -2.96
C THR A 203 -7.97 15.28 -1.66
N PHE A 204 -6.96 14.71 -1.00
CA PHE A 204 -6.53 15.12 0.33
C PHE A 204 -7.70 15.28 1.32
N LYS A 205 -8.77 14.53 1.09
CA LYS A 205 -9.89 14.42 2.01
C LYS A 205 -9.61 13.24 2.94
N ASN A 206 -9.79 13.45 4.23
CA ASN A 206 -9.63 12.39 5.21
C ASN A 206 -10.61 11.21 4.98
N ASP A 207 -11.68 11.43 4.19
CA ASP A 207 -12.74 10.46 3.92
C ASP A 207 -12.32 9.28 3.00
N ASP A 208 -11.09 9.30 2.48
CA ASP A 208 -10.62 8.32 1.50
C ASP A 208 -9.49 7.41 2.03
N ILE A 209 -9.27 7.39 3.35
CA ILE A 209 -8.29 6.49 3.97
C ILE A 209 -8.85 5.06 3.88
N PRO A 210 -8.18 4.12 3.21
CA PRO A 210 -8.66 2.75 3.09
C PRO A 210 -8.67 2.04 4.46
N PRO A 211 -9.84 1.68 5.01
CA PRO A 211 -9.89 0.91 6.25
C PRO A 211 -9.42 -0.52 6.03
N ILE A 212 -8.88 -1.12 7.10
CA ILE A 212 -8.55 -2.55 7.13
C ILE A 212 -9.67 -3.31 7.81
N ILE A 213 -10.14 -4.37 7.16
CA ILE A 213 -11.13 -5.27 7.73
C ILE A 213 -10.43 -6.50 8.30
N LEU A 214 -10.60 -6.71 9.60
CA LEU A 214 -10.03 -7.82 10.36
C LEU A 214 -10.85 -9.12 10.20
N PRO A 215 -10.32 -10.29 10.58
CA PRO A 215 -11.02 -11.57 10.47
C PRO A 215 -12.36 -11.65 11.22
N ASN A 216 -12.53 -10.86 12.26
CA ASN A 216 -13.79 -10.77 13.05
C ASN A 216 -14.77 -9.69 12.52
N GLY A 217 -14.44 -9.03 11.42
CA GLY A 217 -15.27 -8.00 10.80
C GLY A 217 -15.02 -6.58 11.30
N ASP A 218 -14.20 -6.36 12.32
CA ASP A 218 -13.84 -5.03 12.76
C ASP A 218 -13.05 -4.29 11.68
N ALA A 219 -13.35 -3.02 11.52
CA ALA A 219 -12.69 -2.12 10.59
C ALA A 219 -11.74 -1.18 11.35
N LEU A 220 -10.45 -1.27 11.05
CA LEU A 220 -9.43 -0.34 11.55
C LEU A 220 -9.27 0.86 10.62
N LEU A 221 -8.70 1.94 11.13
CA LEU A 221 -8.48 3.18 10.39
C LEU A 221 -7.71 2.98 9.07
N CYS A 222 -6.58 2.29 9.10
CA CYS A 222 -5.71 2.10 7.93
C CYS A 222 -4.64 1.02 8.17
N CYS A 223 -3.82 0.74 7.15
CA CYS A 223 -2.73 -0.24 7.19
C CYS A 223 -1.55 0.14 8.11
N LYS A 224 -1.57 1.29 8.76
CA LYS A 224 -0.57 1.70 9.75
C LYS A 224 -1.02 1.48 11.20
N ASP A 225 -2.29 1.17 11.41
CA ASP A 225 -2.88 0.96 12.76
C ASP A 225 -2.58 -0.47 13.29
N TRP A 226 -1.29 -0.80 13.40
CA TRP A 226 -0.83 -2.10 13.89
C TRP A 226 -1.13 -2.32 15.39
N SER A 227 -1.29 -1.24 16.15
CA SER A 227 -1.73 -1.28 17.55
C SER A 227 -3.22 -1.58 17.69
N MET A 228 -4.00 -1.48 16.59
CA MET A 228 -5.46 -1.65 16.59
C MET A 228 -6.19 -0.67 17.52
N ASP A 229 -5.68 0.56 17.62
CA ASP A 229 -6.21 1.59 18.51
C ASP A 229 -7.47 2.27 17.93
N TYR A 230 -7.61 2.29 16.61
CA TYR A 230 -8.64 3.06 15.91
C TYR A 230 -9.66 2.16 15.23
N VAL A 231 -10.47 1.43 16.03
CA VAL A 231 -11.59 0.62 15.51
C VAL A 231 -12.74 1.55 15.14
N LEU A 232 -13.07 1.62 13.87
CA LEU A 232 -14.11 2.49 13.31
C LEU A 232 -15.52 1.91 13.46
N GLY A 233 -15.63 0.59 13.47
CA GLY A 233 -16.89 -0.15 13.54
C GLY A 233 -16.67 -1.61 13.14
N ASN A 234 -17.79 -2.36 12.97
CA ASN A 234 -17.76 -3.76 12.55
C ASN A 234 -18.70 -3.97 11.36
N LEU A 235 -18.21 -4.57 10.27
CA LEU A 235 -18.98 -4.78 9.05
C LEU A 235 -19.89 -6.03 9.08
N ILE A 236 -19.91 -6.78 10.18
CA ILE A 236 -20.94 -7.83 10.37
C ILE A 236 -22.25 -7.21 10.80
N ASP A 237 -22.19 -6.13 11.61
CA ASP A 237 -23.34 -5.51 12.26
C ASP A 237 -23.66 -4.10 11.71
N GLY A 238 -22.72 -3.50 10.94
CA GLY A 238 -22.85 -2.14 10.40
C GLY A 238 -22.58 -2.08 8.88
N SER A 239 -22.68 -0.89 8.31
CA SER A 239 -22.40 -0.63 6.90
C SER A 239 -21.02 0.00 6.69
N TYR A 240 -20.53 -0.05 5.45
CA TYR A 240 -19.28 0.62 5.05
C TYR A 240 -19.33 2.14 5.32
N GLU A 241 -20.48 2.76 5.05
CA GLU A 241 -20.67 4.20 5.24
C GLU A 241 -20.63 4.60 6.71
N ASP A 242 -21.13 3.75 7.62
CA ASP A 242 -21.15 4.01 9.07
C ASP A 242 -19.74 4.13 9.64
N LEU A 243 -18.73 3.48 9.05
CA LEU A 243 -17.35 3.57 9.49
C LEU A 243 -16.87 5.02 9.55
N PHE A 244 -17.18 5.81 8.53
CA PHE A 244 -16.76 7.21 8.40
C PHE A 244 -17.65 8.20 9.18
N GLN A 245 -18.75 7.72 9.73
CA GLN A 245 -19.61 8.48 10.62
C GLN A 245 -19.40 8.15 12.10
N SER A 246 -18.58 7.15 12.39
CA SER A 246 -18.31 6.69 13.74
C SER A 246 -17.64 7.78 14.61
N LYS A 247 -17.85 7.67 15.93
CA LYS A 247 -17.19 8.55 16.89
C LYS A 247 -15.66 8.44 16.81
N ALA A 248 -15.15 7.22 16.60
CA ALA A 248 -13.72 6.95 16.49
C ALA A 248 -13.12 7.68 15.27
N TYR A 249 -13.77 7.58 14.10
CA TYR A 249 -13.30 8.28 12.89
C TYR A 249 -13.31 9.81 13.06
N LYS A 250 -14.40 10.36 13.60
CA LYS A 250 -14.51 11.81 13.86
C LYS A 250 -13.45 12.30 14.81
N GLU A 251 -13.12 11.51 15.82
CA GLU A 251 -12.06 11.85 16.79
C GLU A 251 -10.68 11.82 16.14
N VAL A 252 -10.39 10.86 15.25
CA VAL A 252 -9.17 10.82 14.44
C VAL A 252 -9.04 12.10 13.60
N VAL A 253 -10.08 12.46 12.85
CA VAL A 253 -10.08 13.67 12.01
C VAL A 253 -9.88 14.94 12.86
N ARG A 254 -10.54 15.02 14.00
CA ARG A 254 -10.39 16.15 14.94
C ARG A 254 -8.94 16.27 15.45
N LYS A 255 -8.32 15.16 15.87
CA LYS A 255 -6.94 15.14 16.35
C LYS A 255 -5.93 15.46 15.24
N MET A 256 -6.17 14.99 14.02
CA MET A 256 -5.35 15.35 12.86
C MET A 256 -5.39 16.86 12.60
N GLY A 257 -6.53 17.51 12.79
CA GLY A 257 -6.70 18.95 12.64
C GLY A 257 -6.16 19.79 13.81
N SER A 258 -5.74 19.17 14.92
CA SER A 258 -5.22 19.89 16.08
C SER A 258 -3.74 20.26 15.93
N GLU A 259 -3.26 21.21 16.74
CA GLU A 259 -1.85 21.63 16.74
C GLU A 259 -0.90 20.54 17.25
N ASN A 260 -1.25 19.86 18.36
CA ASN A 260 -0.30 18.99 19.06
C ASN A 260 -0.90 17.74 19.71
N GLU A 261 -2.20 17.47 19.54
CA GLU A 261 -2.79 16.28 20.15
C GLU A 261 -2.13 15.01 19.59
N ASP A 262 -1.91 14.06 20.49
CA ASP A 262 -1.21 12.84 20.13
C ASP A 262 -2.09 11.90 19.31
N ILE A 263 -1.56 11.50 18.16
CA ILE A 263 -2.17 10.53 17.26
C ILE A 263 -1.06 9.86 16.42
N MET A 264 -1.20 8.59 16.16
CA MET A 264 -0.28 7.80 15.35
C MET A 264 0.07 8.48 14.00
N CYS A 265 -0.93 9.11 13.37
CA CYS A 265 -0.77 9.76 12.07
C CYS A 265 0.36 10.81 12.03
N ARG A 266 0.73 11.42 13.17
CA ARG A 266 1.83 12.41 13.22
C ARG A 266 3.21 11.80 13.00
N ASN A 267 3.35 10.51 13.23
CA ASN A 267 4.59 9.75 13.02
C ASN A 267 4.53 8.90 11.75
N CYS A 268 3.53 9.10 10.89
CA CYS A 268 3.29 8.29 9.71
C CYS A 268 3.94 8.92 8.48
N GLU A 269 4.59 8.12 7.66
CA GLU A 269 5.21 8.52 6.40
C GLU A 269 4.21 9.08 5.37
N PHE A 270 2.93 8.85 5.57
CA PHE A 270 1.85 9.43 4.75
C PHE A 270 1.28 10.73 5.32
N ALA A 271 1.79 11.20 6.45
CA ALA A 271 1.36 12.48 6.99
C ALA A 271 1.93 13.65 6.18
N VAL A 272 1.09 14.64 5.93
CA VAL A 272 1.47 15.89 5.27
C VAL A 272 1.01 17.07 6.13
N SER A 273 1.89 18.04 6.36
CA SER A 273 1.53 19.27 7.04
C SER A 273 0.53 20.08 6.21
N VAL A 274 -0.61 20.42 6.80
CA VAL A 274 -1.60 21.31 6.16
C VAL A 274 -1.01 22.68 5.89
N ASN A 275 -0.21 23.21 6.83
CA ASN A 275 0.42 24.51 6.70
C ASN A 275 1.44 24.56 5.56
N GLU A 276 2.28 23.52 5.43
CA GLU A 276 3.24 23.42 4.31
C GLU A 276 2.52 23.29 2.98
N LYS A 277 1.48 22.48 2.92
CA LYS A 277 0.67 22.35 1.71
C LYS A 277 0.01 23.68 1.33
N ASN A 278 -0.57 24.41 2.28
CA ASN A 278 -1.20 25.69 1.99
C ASN A 278 -0.18 26.73 1.49
N LYS A 279 1.01 26.81 2.10
CA LYS A 279 2.11 27.63 1.60
C LYS A 279 2.49 27.27 0.16
N LEU A 280 2.55 25.99 -0.16
CA LEU A 280 2.84 25.51 -1.51
C LEU A 280 1.75 25.92 -2.52
N ILE A 281 0.47 25.81 -2.14
CA ILE A 281 -0.67 26.25 -2.95
C ILE A 281 -0.59 27.77 -3.20
N GLU A 282 -0.26 28.56 -2.18
CA GLU A 282 -0.05 30.01 -2.31
C GLU A 282 1.10 30.30 -3.27
N GLN A 283 2.24 29.64 -3.13
CA GLN A 283 3.37 29.78 -4.05
C GLN A 283 3.01 29.42 -5.50
N TYR A 284 2.24 28.33 -5.71
CA TYR A 284 1.77 27.97 -7.04
C TYR A 284 0.84 29.05 -7.62
N ALA A 285 -0.06 29.61 -6.80
CA ALA A 285 -0.96 30.66 -7.23
C ALA A 285 -0.19 31.94 -7.60
N GLU A 286 0.75 32.38 -6.77
CA GLU A 286 1.61 33.54 -7.02
C GLU A 286 2.43 33.38 -8.30
N LEU A 287 2.99 32.19 -8.51
CA LEU A 287 3.79 31.87 -9.68
C LEU A 287 2.95 31.45 -10.90
N LYS A 288 1.62 31.41 -10.77
CA LYS A 288 0.68 30.92 -11.79
C LYS A 288 1.00 29.50 -12.28
N ILE A 289 1.46 28.64 -11.38
CA ILE A 289 1.71 27.22 -11.67
C ILE A 289 0.39 26.46 -11.57
N ASP A 290 -0.01 25.80 -12.66
CA ASP A 290 -1.13 24.87 -12.63
C ASP A 290 -0.63 23.45 -12.26
N PRO A 291 -0.94 22.96 -11.05
CA PRO A 291 -0.48 21.64 -10.61
C PRO A 291 -1.14 20.49 -11.38
N ASN A 292 -2.19 20.73 -12.14
CA ASN A 292 -2.87 19.76 -12.98
C ASN A 292 -2.76 20.06 -14.49
N GLY A 293 -2.01 21.11 -14.83
CA GLY A 293 -1.84 21.57 -16.20
C GLY A 293 -0.92 20.68 -17.04
N GLU A 294 -0.84 21.00 -18.33
CA GLU A 294 -0.06 20.24 -19.30
C GLU A 294 1.44 20.20 -18.96
N ILE A 295 2.01 21.33 -18.52
CA ILE A 295 3.44 21.40 -18.15
C ILE A 295 3.72 20.48 -16.97
N THR A 296 2.92 20.56 -15.90
CA THR A 296 3.07 19.73 -14.71
C THR A 296 2.91 18.24 -15.04
N THR A 297 1.94 17.91 -15.89
CA THR A 297 1.72 16.52 -16.33
C THR A 297 2.94 15.99 -17.07
N LYS A 298 3.49 16.73 -18.02
CA LYS A 298 4.69 16.32 -18.77
C LYS A 298 5.93 16.22 -17.89
N LEU A 299 6.12 17.15 -16.96
CA LEU A 299 7.21 17.09 -15.99
C LEU A 299 7.11 15.84 -15.09
N ASN A 300 5.91 15.52 -14.61
CA ASN A 300 5.68 14.28 -13.86
C ASN A 300 6.03 13.04 -14.67
N MET A 301 5.61 12.95 -15.94
CA MET A 301 5.96 11.82 -16.82
C MET A 301 7.48 11.66 -16.98
N ILE A 302 8.21 12.77 -17.11
CA ILE A 302 9.67 12.74 -17.21
C ILE A 302 10.31 12.22 -15.90
N TYR A 303 9.86 12.73 -14.76
CA TYR A 303 10.36 12.30 -13.45
C TYR A 303 10.02 10.82 -13.16
N GLU A 304 8.78 10.40 -13.46
CA GLU A 304 8.38 8.98 -13.32
C GLU A 304 9.22 8.07 -14.22
N LYS A 305 9.46 8.48 -15.47
CA LYS A 305 10.30 7.72 -16.42
C LYS A 305 11.74 7.56 -15.94
N HIS A 306 12.35 8.61 -15.43
CA HIS A 306 13.79 8.63 -15.13
C HIS A 306 14.12 8.38 -13.65
N LEU A 307 13.23 8.77 -12.73
CA LEU A 307 13.46 8.71 -11.28
C LEU A 307 12.44 7.83 -10.53
N GLY A 308 11.43 7.28 -11.22
CA GLY A 308 10.42 6.41 -10.62
C GLY A 308 9.50 7.10 -9.61
N ARG A 309 9.47 8.45 -9.59
CA ARG A 309 8.65 9.27 -8.70
C ARG A 309 8.11 10.48 -9.41
N LYS A 310 7.09 11.12 -8.86
CA LYS A 310 6.65 12.43 -9.33
C LYS A 310 7.66 13.51 -8.98
N ILE A 311 7.60 14.62 -9.73
CA ILE A 311 8.39 15.80 -9.44
C ILE A 311 8.02 16.35 -8.06
N ASP A 312 9.03 16.69 -7.25
CA ASP A 312 8.83 17.38 -5.99
C ASP A 312 8.44 18.86 -6.19
N PRO A 313 7.86 19.49 -5.16
CA PRO A 313 7.39 20.87 -5.28
C PRO A 313 8.47 21.87 -5.72
N GLU A 314 9.69 21.73 -5.22
CA GLU A 314 10.80 22.64 -5.54
C GLU A 314 11.24 22.46 -6.99
N GLY A 315 11.38 21.21 -7.44
CA GLY A 315 11.65 20.89 -8.84
C GLY A 315 10.55 21.38 -9.77
N LEU A 316 9.26 21.25 -9.36
CA LEU A 316 8.15 21.75 -10.14
C LEU A 316 8.21 23.30 -10.28
N ILE A 317 8.44 24.02 -9.20
CA ILE A 317 8.58 25.49 -9.23
C ILE A 317 9.70 25.88 -10.19
N PHE A 318 10.87 25.22 -10.10
CA PHE A 318 12.01 25.52 -10.94
C PHE A 318 11.74 25.23 -12.43
N PHE A 319 11.37 24.00 -12.77
CA PHE A 319 11.23 23.62 -14.18
C PHE A 319 9.98 24.19 -14.84
N TYR A 320 8.87 24.36 -14.10
CA TYR A 320 7.65 24.96 -14.66
C TYR A 320 7.93 26.31 -15.27
N LYS A 321 8.61 27.19 -14.52
CA LYS A 321 8.95 28.52 -14.99
C LYS A 321 9.96 28.54 -16.16
N GLN A 322 10.91 27.63 -16.16
CA GLN A 322 11.86 27.47 -17.24
C GLN A 322 11.16 27.07 -18.55
N ILE A 323 10.22 26.14 -18.49
CA ILE A 323 9.43 25.67 -19.62
C ILE A 323 8.45 26.78 -20.10
N GLU A 324 7.69 27.36 -19.15
CA GLU A 324 6.71 28.41 -19.45
C GLU A 324 7.35 29.61 -20.17
N ASN A 325 8.54 30.02 -19.73
CA ASN A 325 9.29 31.15 -20.34
C ASN A 325 10.15 30.72 -21.53
N MET A 326 10.03 29.49 -22.04
CA MET A 326 10.81 28.96 -23.17
C MET A 326 12.34 28.98 -22.95
N LEU A 327 12.79 28.98 -21.70
CA LEU A 327 14.22 28.95 -21.34
C LEU A 327 14.78 27.53 -21.34
N MET A 328 13.91 26.51 -21.19
CA MET A 328 14.24 25.11 -21.30
C MET A 328 13.15 24.36 -22.10
N THR A 329 13.56 23.31 -22.79
CA THR A 329 12.65 22.33 -23.37
C THR A 329 12.48 21.13 -22.45
N TYR A 330 11.48 20.30 -22.67
CA TYR A 330 11.34 19.03 -21.96
C TYR A 330 12.56 18.12 -22.15
N SER A 331 13.22 18.16 -23.30
CA SER A 331 14.47 17.44 -23.56
C SER A 331 15.62 17.94 -22.69
N ASP A 332 15.67 19.23 -22.40
CA ASP A 332 16.69 19.80 -21.51
C ASP A 332 16.43 19.39 -20.06
N VAL A 333 15.17 19.27 -19.64
CA VAL A 333 14.79 18.72 -18.33
C VAL A 333 15.24 17.25 -18.23
N GLU A 334 14.97 16.43 -19.26
CA GLU A 334 15.44 15.04 -19.28
C GLU A 334 16.96 14.95 -19.13
N LYS A 335 17.72 15.75 -19.87
CA LYS A 335 19.20 15.81 -19.76
C LYS A 335 19.64 16.25 -18.37
N HIS A 336 18.98 17.25 -17.80
CA HIS A 336 19.29 17.73 -16.45
C HIS A 336 19.09 16.63 -15.42
N ILE A 337 17.98 15.89 -15.49
CA ILE A 337 17.71 14.76 -14.61
C ILE A 337 18.75 13.66 -14.79
N GLN A 338 19.08 13.28 -16.04
CA GLN A 338 20.07 12.23 -16.35
C GLN A 338 21.49 12.56 -15.87
N THR A 339 21.81 13.82 -15.64
CA THR A 339 23.08 14.28 -15.05
C THR A 339 23.01 14.54 -13.55
N SER A 340 21.83 14.43 -12.94
CA SER A 340 21.64 14.63 -11.50
C SER A 340 22.29 13.52 -10.67
N SER A 341 22.70 13.85 -9.45
CA SER A 341 23.22 12.86 -8.50
C SER A 341 22.17 11.78 -8.18
N GLU A 342 20.90 12.15 -8.10
CA GLU A 342 19.79 11.22 -7.86
C GLU A 342 19.69 10.17 -8.97
N TYR A 343 19.75 10.58 -10.23
CA TYR A 343 19.74 9.67 -11.37
C TYR A 343 20.96 8.78 -11.45
N MET A 344 22.15 9.35 -11.14
CA MET A 344 23.42 8.63 -11.20
C MET A 344 23.55 7.56 -10.09
N THR A 345 22.88 7.76 -8.97
CA THR A 345 22.83 6.80 -7.86
C THR A 345 21.73 5.76 -8.01
N GLN A 346 20.78 5.97 -8.91
CA GLN A 346 19.77 4.96 -9.21
C GLN A 346 20.37 3.80 -10.01
N PRO A 347 20.07 2.55 -9.68
CA PRO A 347 20.44 1.41 -10.50
C PRO A 347 19.73 1.53 -11.86
N LYS A 348 20.50 1.54 -12.95
CA LYS A 348 19.95 1.71 -14.30
C LYS A 348 19.09 0.50 -14.68
N THR A 349 17.80 0.75 -15.00
CA THR A 349 16.99 -0.20 -15.76
C THR A 349 17.39 -0.06 -17.23
N TYR A 350 17.84 -1.14 -17.86
CA TYR A 350 17.95 -1.19 -19.32
C TYR A 350 16.57 -1.56 -19.85
N ASP A 351 15.99 -0.66 -20.66
CA ASP A 351 14.83 -0.98 -21.50
C ASP A 351 15.26 -2.02 -22.53
N TYR A 352 14.60 -3.18 -22.54
CA TYR A 352 14.60 -4.15 -23.65
C TYR A 352 13.19 -4.30 -24.16
#